data_c2236d43961915ac2563c3e5c8150e09
#
_entry.id   c2236d43961915ac2563c3e5c8150e09
#
_cell.length_a   1.000
_cell.length_b   1.000
_cell.length_c   1.000
_cell.angle_alpha   90.00
_cell.angle_beta   90.00
_cell.angle_gamma   90.00
#
_symmetry.space_group_name_H-M   'P 1'
#
loop_
_entity.id
_entity.type
_entity.pdbx_description
1 polymer ?
#
loop_
_entity_poly.entity_id
_entity_poly.type
_entity_poly.pdbx_seq_one_letter_code
_entity_poly.pdbx_strand_id
1 'polypeptide(L)'
;VNLCAPGGEAVMLDIAGLLGKPPVAPAKTQAKALAWIDESACIGCTACIRACPVDAIMGASKLMHTVIAEECTGCGLCVAPCPVDCIHMLPNGADYLPQSRSLSGGETVPRFAAAAHAQARFERHESRKAREDAERKAYRAEREAAARRAAAAAVPTALSAVQPSAKPAFNPADLIAQAMARANAQQTQRSVPSNREHFKQAQIKAAQEKATFRRYQRDAQYGNETEKAAAIEWLRQYKAAQEQADEI
;
A
#
# COMPACT_ATOMS: atom_id res chain seq x y z
N VAL A 1 31.11 -8.38 -9.02
CA VAL A 1 31.37 -7.07 -8.36
C VAL A 1 30.55 -5.93 -8.95
N ASN A 2 30.04 -6.04 -10.20
CA ASN A 2 29.47 -4.93 -10.97
C ASN A 2 27.92 -4.97 -11.12
N LEU A 3 27.19 -5.75 -10.32
CA LEU A 3 25.74 -5.94 -10.48
C LEU A 3 24.86 -5.02 -9.60
N CYS A 4 25.47 -4.21 -8.71
CA CYS A 4 24.71 -3.32 -7.84
C CYS A 4 24.40 -2.00 -8.54
N ALA A 5 23.27 -1.92 -9.25
CA ALA A 5 22.85 -0.70 -9.95
C ALA A 5 22.69 0.53 -9.04
N PRO A 6 22.05 0.44 -7.84
CA PRO A 6 21.92 1.59 -6.95
C PRO A 6 23.25 2.07 -6.36
N GLY A 7 24.21 1.18 -6.16
CA GLY A 7 25.53 1.50 -5.59
C GLY A 7 26.49 2.16 -6.58
N GLY A 8 26.27 1.93 -7.86
CA GLY A 8 27.09 2.50 -8.94
C GLY A 8 28.57 2.11 -8.84
N GLU A 9 29.42 2.99 -9.35
CA GLU A 9 30.86 2.78 -9.43
C GLU A 9 31.52 2.71 -8.03
N ALA A 10 31.09 3.55 -7.10
CA ALA A 10 31.68 3.62 -5.76
C ALA A 10 31.56 2.29 -5.00
N VAL A 11 30.38 1.66 -5.03
CA VAL A 11 30.16 0.36 -4.38
C VAL A 11 30.89 -0.76 -5.13
N MET A 12 30.97 -0.68 -6.45
CA MET A 12 31.73 -1.63 -7.26
C MET A 12 33.21 -1.61 -6.87
N LEU A 13 33.82 -0.44 -6.71
CA LEU A 13 35.22 -0.29 -6.29
C LEU A 13 35.45 -0.87 -4.89
N ASP A 14 34.55 -0.60 -3.92
CA ASP A 14 34.65 -1.17 -2.58
C ASP A 14 34.59 -2.70 -2.60
N ILE A 15 33.64 -3.28 -3.35
CA ILE A 15 33.51 -4.73 -3.48
C ILE A 15 34.75 -5.34 -4.17
N ALA A 16 35.26 -4.70 -5.22
CA ALA A 16 36.46 -5.14 -5.92
C ALA A 16 37.66 -5.15 -4.99
N GLY A 17 37.85 -4.09 -4.18
CA GLY A 17 38.90 -3.99 -3.19
C GLY A 17 38.83 -5.07 -2.10
N LEU A 18 37.62 -5.28 -1.54
CA LEU A 18 37.40 -6.32 -0.51
C LEU A 18 37.65 -7.74 -1.03
N LEU A 19 37.33 -8.00 -2.30
CA LEU A 19 37.52 -9.33 -2.91
C LEU A 19 38.83 -9.53 -3.60
N GLY A 20 39.72 -8.52 -3.64
CA GLY A 20 40.98 -8.56 -4.40
C GLY A 20 40.79 -8.83 -5.89
N LYS A 21 39.68 -8.35 -6.48
CA LYS A 21 39.35 -8.52 -7.90
C LYS A 21 39.57 -7.22 -8.67
N PRO A 22 39.91 -7.29 -9.96
CA PRO A 22 40.02 -6.10 -10.77
C PRO A 22 38.64 -5.38 -10.85
N PRO A 23 38.63 -4.04 -10.84
CA PRO A 23 37.40 -3.27 -11.02
C PRO A 23 36.84 -3.49 -12.43
N VAL A 24 35.52 -3.63 -12.50
CA VAL A 24 34.77 -3.81 -13.77
C VAL A 24 33.63 -2.79 -13.76
N ALA A 25 33.45 -2.06 -14.86
CA ALA A 25 32.41 -1.04 -14.96
C ALA A 25 31.02 -1.60 -14.56
N PRO A 26 30.20 -0.84 -13.82
CA PRO A 26 28.85 -1.27 -13.46
C PRO A 26 28.04 -1.71 -14.68
N ALA A 27 27.42 -2.89 -14.61
CA ALA A 27 26.57 -3.41 -15.70
C ALA A 27 25.34 -2.54 -15.96
N LYS A 28 24.84 -1.86 -14.92
CA LYS A 28 23.77 -0.86 -14.98
C LYS A 28 24.06 0.24 -13.97
N THR A 29 23.73 1.46 -14.33
CA THR A 29 23.73 2.61 -13.42
C THR A 29 22.30 3.09 -13.22
N GLN A 30 21.95 3.41 -11.98
CA GLN A 30 20.66 4.00 -11.64
C GLN A 30 20.87 5.43 -11.20
N ALA A 31 20.27 6.37 -11.91
CA ALA A 31 20.25 7.77 -11.49
C ALA A 31 19.57 7.89 -10.14
N LYS A 32 20.14 8.69 -9.24
CA LYS A 32 19.52 8.99 -7.96
C LYS A 32 18.28 9.84 -8.22
N ALA A 33 17.18 9.46 -7.60
CA ALA A 33 15.91 10.16 -7.72
C ALA A 33 15.18 10.13 -6.38
N LEU A 34 14.41 11.17 -6.11
CA LEU A 34 13.54 11.26 -4.95
C LEU A 34 12.10 11.08 -5.38
N ALA A 35 11.32 10.40 -4.58
CA ALA A 35 9.89 10.33 -4.80
C ALA A 35 9.24 11.69 -4.49
N TRP A 36 8.34 12.11 -5.35
CA TRP A 36 7.50 13.28 -5.19
C TRP A 36 6.04 12.90 -5.39
N ILE A 37 5.16 13.39 -4.53
CA ILE A 37 3.72 13.09 -4.60
C ILE A 37 3.01 14.36 -5.05
N ASP A 38 2.22 14.24 -6.12
CA ASP A 38 1.27 15.29 -6.49
C ASP A 38 0.12 15.28 -5.48
N GLU A 39 0.19 16.20 -4.53
CA GLU A 39 -0.77 16.32 -3.44
C GLU A 39 -2.19 16.62 -3.95
N SER A 40 -2.30 17.32 -5.09
CA SER A 40 -3.59 17.65 -5.70
C SER A 40 -4.30 16.42 -6.29
N ALA A 41 -3.53 15.44 -6.76
CA ALA A 41 -4.03 14.17 -7.30
C ALA A 41 -4.13 13.06 -6.23
N CYS A 42 -3.51 13.25 -5.05
CA CYS A 42 -3.47 12.27 -3.99
C CYS A 42 -4.86 12.06 -3.36
N ILE A 43 -5.31 10.81 -3.30
CA ILE A 43 -6.62 10.42 -2.73
C ILE A 43 -6.54 9.94 -1.28
N GLY A 44 -5.36 9.93 -0.66
CA GLY A 44 -5.18 9.49 0.72
C GLY A 44 -5.38 7.97 0.93
N CYS A 45 -5.01 7.13 -0.03
CA CYS A 45 -5.22 5.67 0.04
C CYS A 45 -4.23 4.92 0.95
N THR A 46 -3.18 5.57 1.42
CA THR A 46 -2.09 5.03 2.27
C THR A 46 -1.25 3.90 1.66
N ALA A 47 -1.42 3.57 0.38
CA ALA A 47 -0.68 2.49 -0.27
C ALA A 47 0.84 2.75 -0.31
N CYS A 48 1.23 3.99 -0.60
CA CYS A 48 2.62 4.43 -0.63
C CYS A 48 3.29 4.41 0.75
N ILE A 49 2.56 4.78 1.82
CA ILE A 49 3.06 4.71 3.21
C ILE A 49 3.40 3.26 3.58
N ARG A 50 2.49 2.32 3.25
CA ARG A 50 2.71 0.90 3.53
C ARG A 50 3.84 0.29 2.70
N ALA A 51 4.12 0.84 1.53
CA ALA A 51 5.18 0.36 0.66
C ALA A 51 6.56 0.95 0.98
N CYS A 52 6.62 2.04 1.74
CA CYS A 52 7.87 2.70 2.06
C CYS A 52 8.64 1.94 3.14
N PRO A 53 9.84 1.39 2.84
CA PRO A 53 10.58 0.57 3.81
C PRO A 53 11.28 1.39 4.90
N VAL A 54 11.36 2.71 4.73
CA VAL A 54 12.07 3.61 5.65
C VAL A 54 11.17 4.68 6.27
N ASP A 55 9.85 4.53 6.13
CA ASP A 55 8.85 5.48 6.63
C ASP A 55 9.11 6.95 6.20
N ALA A 56 9.59 7.14 4.97
CA ALA A 56 9.86 8.47 4.41
C ALA A 56 8.62 9.14 3.83
N ILE A 57 7.43 8.57 3.98
CA ILE A 57 6.17 9.14 3.50
C ILE A 57 5.24 9.32 4.69
N MET A 58 4.75 10.55 4.85
CA MET A 58 3.82 10.91 5.91
C MET A 58 2.45 11.26 5.33
N GLY A 59 1.42 11.09 6.14
CA GLY A 59 0.03 11.32 5.78
C GLY A 59 -0.90 10.38 6.52
N ALA A 60 -2.19 10.45 6.21
CA ALA A 60 -3.20 9.60 6.83
C ALA A 60 -4.27 9.18 5.82
N SER A 61 -5.10 8.20 6.20
CA SER A 61 -6.23 7.77 5.36
C SER A 61 -7.17 8.93 5.06
N LYS A 62 -7.51 9.12 3.79
CA LYS A 62 -8.34 10.20 3.25
C LYS A 62 -7.72 11.60 3.32
N LEU A 63 -6.47 11.72 3.76
CA LEU A 63 -5.70 12.96 3.71
C LEU A 63 -4.59 12.83 2.67
N MET A 64 -4.09 13.95 2.17
CA MET A 64 -2.96 13.95 1.25
C MET A 64 -1.70 13.39 1.91
N HIS A 65 -0.82 12.84 1.09
CA HIS A 65 0.47 12.32 1.53
C HIS A 65 1.59 13.19 0.97
N THR A 66 2.67 13.30 1.74
CA THR A 66 3.89 13.97 1.29
C THR A 66 5.12 13.15 1.58
N VAL A 67 6.19 13.36 0.82
CA VAL A 67 7.47 12.67 0.99
C VAL A 67 8.40 13.55 1.82
N ILE A 68 9.01 12.95 2.83
CA ILE A 68 10.12 13.55 3.56
C ILE A 68 11.36 13.33 2.68
N ALA A 69 11.69 14.33 1.85
CA ALA A 69 12.73 14.22 0.83
C ALA A 69 14.10 13.84 1.42
N GLU A 70 14.42 14.37 2.60
CA GLU A 70 15.67 14.10 3.31
C GLU A 70 15.82 12.65 3.77
N GLU A 71 14.71 11.93 3.95
CA GLU A 71 14.67 10.54 4.40
C GLU A 71 14.43 9.54 3.26
N CYS A 72 14.10 10.04 2.08
CA CYS A 72 13.82 9.20 0.92
C CYS A 72 15.10 8.55 0.38
N THR A 73 15.11 7.23 0.27
CA THR A 73 16.23 6.46 -0.28
C THR A 73 16.19 6.31 -1.80
N GLY A 74 15.16 6.86 -2.48
CA GLY A 74 15.03 6.78 -3.93
C GLY A 74 14.71 5.39 -4.49
N CYS A 75 14.20 4.47 -3.67
CA CYS A 75 13.98 3.08 -4.07
C CYS A 75 12.81 2.86 -5.05
N GLY A 76 11.90 3.83 -5.20
CA GLY A 76 10.75 3.76 -6.12
C GLY A 76 9.62 2.79 -5.74
N LEU A 77 9.72 2.09 -4.61
CA LEU A 77 8.71 1.08 -4.20
C LEU A 77 7.31 1.67 -3.96
N CYS A 78 7.21 2.97 -3.73
CA CYS A 78 5.95 3.67 -3.52
C CYS A 78 5.17 3.94 -4.83
N VAL A 79 5.82 3.88 -6.00
CA VAL A 79 5.21 4.24 -7.29
C VAL A 79 4.19 3.19 -7.70
N ALA A 80 4.58 1.94 -7.82
CA ALA A 80 3.74 0.84 -8.32
C ALA A 80 2.41 0.64 -7.56
N PRO A 81 2.33 0.77 -6.22
CA PRO A 81 1.08 0.58 -5.49
C PRO A 81 0.14 1.80 -5.52
N CYS A 82 0.53 2.91 -6.15
CA CYS A 82 -0.33 4.09 -6.24
C CYS A 82 -1.46 3.86 -7.25
N PRO A 83 -2.75 3.89 -6.83
CA PRO A 83 -3.86 3.60 -7.74
C PRO A 83 -4.22 4.75 -8.68
N VAL A 84 -3.64 5.93 -8.46
CA VAL A 84 -3.93 7.17 -9.23
C VAL A 84 -2.67 7.76 -9.88
N ASP A 85 -1.55 7.01 -9.86
CA ASP A 85 -0.26 7.39 -10.47
C ASP A 85 0.23 8.80 -10.12
N CYS A 86 -0.07 9.27 -8.89
CA CYS A 86 0.32 10.60 -8.43
C CYS A 86 1.75 10.68 -7.88
N ILE A 87 2.56 9.62 -8.02
CA ILE A 87 3.92 9.57 -7.49
C ILE A 87 4.92 9.56 -8.62
N HIS A 88 5.83 10.52 -8.61
CA HIS A 88 6.87 10.67 -9.61
C HIS A 88 8.24 10.56 -8.98
N MET A 89 9.21 10.01 -9.74
CA MET A 89 10.61 9.98 -9.33
C MET A 89 11.32 11.15 -9.99
N LEU A 90 11.69 12.15 -9.19
CA LEU A 90 12.40 13.32 -9.68
C LEU A 90 13.90 13.10 -9.56
N PRO A 91 14.68 13.33 -10.66
CA PRO A 91 16.14 13.20 -10.62
C PRO A 91 16.73 14.08 -9.53
N ASN A 92 17.70 13.53 -8.80
CA ASN A 92 18.47 14.23 -7.77
C ASN A 92 19.97 14.08 -8.11
N GLY A 93 20.70 15.20 -8.15
CA GLY A 93 22.13 15.22 -8.43
C GLY A 93 23.02 14.76 -7.28
N ALA A 94 22.47 14.20 -6.21
CA ALA A 94 23.25 13.71 -5.07
C ALA A 94 24.00 12.43 -5.39
N ASP A 95 25.18 12.24 -4.81
CA ASP A 95 25.99 11.04 -4.96
C ASP A 95 25.42 9.86 -4.16
N TYR A 96 24.67 10.13 -3.10
CA TYR A 96 24.05 9.11 -2.22
C TYR A 96 22.72 9.61 -1.66
N LEU A 97 21.90 8.68 -1.20
CA LEU A 97 20.62 8.91 -0.52
C LEU A 97 20.51 7.92 0.67
N PRO A 98 19.80 8.30 1.74
CA PRO A 98 19.14 9.59 2.00
C PRO A 98 20.12 10.69 2.37
N GLN A 99 19.66 11.96 2.29
CA GLN A 99 20.41 13.14 2.70
C GLN A 99 19.85 13.74 3.99
N SER A 100 19.65 12.92 5.00
CA SER A 100 19.11 13.36 6.28
C SER A 100 20.04 14.34 6.99
N ARG A 101 19.46 15.36 7.61
CA ARG A 101 20.19 16.34 8.45
C ARG A 101 20.92 15.66 9.62
N SER A 102 20.44 14.52 10.08
CA SER A 102 21.07 13.75 11.16
C SER A 102 22.43 13.16 10.78
N LEU A 103 22.81 13.19 9.48
CA LEU A 103 24.10 12.71 8.99
C LEU A 103 25.20 13.78 9.07
N SER A 104 24.86 15.02 9.38
CA SER A 104 25.79 16.14 9.46
C SER A 104 26.60 16.04 10.76
N GLY A 105 27.90 15.68 10.68
CA GLY A 105 28.82 15.78 11.81
C GLY A 105 29.57 14.51 12.25
N GLY A 106 29.52 13.40 11.49
CA GLY A 106 30.26 12.20 11.80
C GLY A 106 31.61 12.08 11.06
N GLU A 107 32.60 11.40 11.66
CA GLU A 107 33.90 11.05 11.04
C GLU A 107 33.79 10.02 9.91
N THR A 108 32.63 9.39 9.71
CA THR A 108 32.37 8.38 8.70
C THR A 108 32.14 8.99 7.31
N VAL A 109 32.59 8.27 6.28
CA VAL A 109 32.28 8.64 4.88
C VAL A 109 30.77 8.84 4.72
N PRO A 110 30.29 9.97 4.19
CA PRO A 110 28.87 10.35 4.20
C PRO A 110 27.93 9.28 3.63
N ARG A 111 28.35 8.54 2.59
CA ARG A 111 27.53 7.46 2.01
C ARG A 111 27.32 6.28 2.96
N PHE A 112 28.31 5.94 3.81
CA PHE A 112 28.16 4.87 4.80
C PHE A 112 27.30 5.32 5.96
N ALA A 113 27.41 6.57 6.37
CA ALA A 113 26.49 7.16 7.34
C ALA A 113 25.04 7.16 6.83
N ALA A 114 24.82 7.51 5.56
CA ALA A 114 23.50 7.43 4.93
C ALA A 114 22.96 5.99 4.87
N ALA A 115 23.81 5.02 4.53
CA ALA A 115 23.41 3.61 4.51
C ALA A 115 23.04 3.10 5.91
N ALA A 116 23.84 3.40 6.93
CA ALA A 116 23.55 3.04 8.32
C ALA A 116 22.26 3.69 8.83
N HIS A 117 22.02 4.95 8.49
CA HIS A 117 20.79 5.65 8.81
C HIS A 117 19.58 4.98 8.14
N ALA A 118 19.66 4.68 6.85
CA ALA A 118 18.58 3.99 6.12
C ALA A 118 18.31 2.59 6.71
N GLN A 119 19.35 1.86 7.09
CA GLN A 119 19.23 0.56 7.76
C GLN A 119 18.51 0.71 9.11
N ALA A 120 18.91 1.64 9.95
CA ALA A 120 18.27 1.88 11.24
C ALA A 120 16.77 2.27 11.10
N ARG A 121 16.42 3.01 10.05
CA ARG A 121 15.03 3.31 9.73
C ARG A 121 14.26 2.08 9.27
N PHE A 122 14.87 1.25 8.44
CA PHE A 122 14.28 -0.01 7.99
C PHE A 122 14.02 -0.96 9.18
N GLU A 123 14.97 -1.12 10.07
CA GLU A 123 14.82 -1.96 11.27
C GLU A 123 13.69 -1.45 12.19
N ARG A 124 13.57 -0.15 12.36
CA ARG A 124 12.44 0.47 13.09
C ARG A 124 11.10 0.23 12.39
N HIS A 125 11.05 0.33 11.06
CA HIS A 125 9.86 0.03 10.26
C HIS A 125 9.41 -1.42 10.46
N GLU A 126 10.31 -2.38 10.34
CA GLU A 126 10.00 -3.81 10.52
C GLU A 126 9.58 -4.12 11.96
N SER A 127 10.23 -3.53 12.95
CA SER A 127 9.85 -3.69 14.37
C SER A 127 8.46 -3.12 14.66
N ARG A 128 8.14 -1.96 14.11
CA ARG A 128 6.80 -1.35 14.22
C ARG A 128 5.75 -2.24 13.56
N LYS A 129 6.01 -2.71 12.37
CA LYS A 129 5.11 -3.57 11.59
C LYS A 129 4.84 -4.91 12.31
N ALA A 130 5.90 -5.53 12.87
CA ALA A 130 5.75 -6.75 13.66
C ALA A 130 4.88 -6.53 14.91
N ARG A 131 5.07 -5.40 15.61
CA ARG A 131 4.24 -5.02 16.76
C ARG A 131 2.77 -4.80 16.37
N GLU A 132 2.51 -4.03 15.32
CA GLU A 132 1.16 -3.78 14.80
C GLU A 132 0.45 -5.08 14.37
N ASP A 133 1.18 -6.02 13.76
CA ASP A 133 0.65 -7.32 13.39
C ASP A 133 0.34 -8.21 14.60
N ALA A 134 1.19 -8.17 15.63
CA ALA A 134 0.96 -8.87 16.89
C ALA A 134 -0.27 -8.33 17.62
N GLU A 135 -0.41 -7.02 17.73
CA GLU A 135 -1.57 -6.35 18.33
C GLU A 135 -2.87 -6.69 17.57
N ARG A 136 -2.82 -6.69 16.23
CA ARG A 136 -3.96 -7.04 15.38
C ARG A 136 -4.38 -8.50 15.56
N LYS A 137 -3.40 -9.41 15.68
CA LYS A 137 -3.66 -10.83 15.95
C LYS A 137 -4.27 -11.02 17.35
N ALA A 138 -3.73 -10.34 18.36
CA ALA A 138 -4.27 -10.38 19.72
C ALA A 138 -5.71 -9.86 19.79
N TYR A 139 -6.00 -8.73 19.16
CA TYR A 139 -7.35 -8.18 19.08
C TYR A 139 -8.35 -9.12 18.40
N ARG A 140 -7.94 -9.79 17.30
CA ARG A 140 -8.79 -10.79 16.63
C ARG A 140 -9.06 -11.99 17.53
N ALA A 141 -8.02 -12.52 18.19
CA ALA A 141 -8.15 -13.64 19.10
C ALA A 141 -9.08 -13.32 20.28
N GLU A 142 -8.98 -12.12 20.84
CA GLU A 142 -9.87 -11.64 21.92
C GLU A 142 -11.33 -11.57 21.45
N ARG A 143 -11.59 -10.99 20.28
CA ARG A 143 -12.93 -10.94 19.71
C ARG A 143 -13.51 -12.33 19.43
N GLU A 144 -12.71 -13.26 18.93
CA GLU A 144 -13.14 -14.65 18.73
C GLU A 144 -13.44 -15.35 20.06
N ALA A 145 -12.60 -15.14 21.06
CA ALA A 145 -12.84 -15.68 22.40
C ALA A 145 -14.11 -15.10 23.02
N ALA A 146 -14.35 -13.80 22.88
CA ALA A 146 -15.57 -13.15 23.35
C ALA A 146 -16.82 -13.70 22.63
N ALA A 147 -16.74 -13.88 21.31
CA ALA A 147 -17.84 -14.46 20.54
C ALA A 147 -18.15 -15.91 20.96
N ARG A 148 -17.10 -16.71 21.20
CA ARG A 148 -17.27 -18.10 21.70
C ARG A 148 -17.89 -18.13 23.10
N ARG A 149 -17.49 -17.23 24.00
CA ARG A 149 -18.10 -17.11 25.34
C ARG A 149 -19.57 -16.70 25.24
N ALA A 150 -19.89 -15.72 24.40
CA ALA A 150 -21.27 -15.31 24.18
C ALA A 150 -22.13 -16.44 23.57
N ALA A 151 -21.61 -17.19 22.62
CA ALA A 151 -22.30 -18.35 22.05
C ALA A 151 -22.51 -19.46 23.09
N ALA A 152 -21.52 -19.72 23.95
CA ALA A 152 -21.64 -20.70 25.03
C ALA A 152 -22.67 -20.27 26.11
N ALA A 153 -22.75 -18.97 26.41
CA ALA A 153 -23.73 -18.40 27.32
C ALA A 153 -25.17 -18.39 26.78
N ALA A 154 -25.30 -18.33 25.43
CA ALA A 154 -26.58 -18.34 24.72
C ALA A 154 -27.19 -19.74 24.56
N VAL A 155 -26.49 -20.82 24.96
CA VAL A 155 -27.08 -22.18 24.98
C VAL A 155 -28.10 -22.21 26.10
N PRO A 156 -29.43 -22.31 25.81
CA PRO A 156 -30.44 -22.32 26.87
C PRO A 156 -30.26 -23.55 27.77
N THR A 157 -30.26 -23.36 29.06
CA THR A 157 -30.32 -24.40 30.12
C THR A 157 -31.62 -25.27 30.03
N ALA A 158 -32.34 -25.20 28.91
CA ALA A 158 -33.63 -25.86 28.71
C ALA A 158 -33.56 -27.34 28.29
N LEU A 159 -32.39 -28.01 28.41
CA LEU A 159 -32.24 -29.43 28.06
C LEU A 159 -32.32 -30.38 29.25
N SER A 160 -32.83 -29.94 30.43
CA SER A 160 -32.98 -30.83 31.58
C SER A 160 -34.37 -31.50 31.74
N ALA A 161 -35.27 -31.36 30.81
CA ALA A 161 -36.61 -31.98 30.92
C ALA A 161 -37.17 -32.54 29.63
N VAL A 162 -36.41 -33.33 28.90
CA VAL A 162 -36.97 -34.17 27.81
C VAL A 162 -36.63 -35.62 28.09
N GLN A 163 -37.68 -36.42 28.39
CA GLN A 163 -37.59 -37.89 28.48
C GLN A 163 -37.08 -38.52 27.18
N PRO A 164 -36.38 -39.64 27.24
CA PRO A 164 -35.77 -40.24 26.03
C PRO A 164 -36.84 -40.95 25.20
N SER A 165 -37.42 -40.24 24.24
CA SER A 165 -38.07 -40.90 23.11
C SER A 165 -37.01 -41.32 22.11
N ALA A 166 -37.15 -42.52 21.53
CA ALA A 166 -36.20 -43.21 20.68
C ALA A 166 -35.51 -42.27 19.67
N LYS A 167 -34.18 -42.13 19.79
CA LYS A 167 -33.34 -41.34 18.90
C LYS A 167 -33.28 -42.05 17.53
N PRO A 168 -33.57 -41.33 16.40
CA PRO A 168 -33.10 -41.83 15.11
C PRO A 168 -31.57 -41.90 15.16
N ALA A 169 -31.00 -42.99 14.67
CA ALA A 169 -29.57 -43.22 14.70
C ALA A 169 -28.83 -42.04 14.03
N PHE A 170 -28.12 -41.27 14.87
CA PHE A 170 -27.31 -40.16 14.43
C PHE A 170 -26.13 -40.70 13.61
N ASN A 171 -26.17 -40.45 12.29
CA ASN A 171 -25.06 -40.79 11.40
C ASN A 171 -24.21 -39.52 11.14
N PRO A 172 -23.00 -39.40 11.69
CA PRO A 172 -22.13 -38.23 11.48
C PRO A 172 -21.82 -37.99 9.99
N ALA A 173 -21.83 -39.06 9.17
CA ALA A 173 -21.57 -38.97 7.74
C ALA A 173 -22.65 -38.16 7.00
N ASP A 174 -23.93 -38.34 7.39
CA ASP A 174 -25.05 -37.64 6.77
C ASP A 174 -25.03 -36.12 7.11
N LEU A 175 -24.58 -35.74 8.30
CA LEU A 175 -24.39 -34.35 8.68
C LEU A 175 -23.25 -33.67 7.90
N ILE A 176 -22.14 -34.39 7.73
CA ILE A 176 -21.03 -33.94 6.93
C ILE A 176 -21.46 -33.79 5.46
N ALA A 177 -22.18 -34.76 4.92
CA ALA A 177 -22.70 -34.74 3.57
C ALA A 177 -23.68 -33.55 3.35
N GLN A 178 -24.60 -33.30 4.32
CA GLN A 178 -25.51 -32.16 4.27
C GLN A 178 -24.76 -30.80 4.41
N ALA A 179 -23.75 -30.73 5.27
CA ALA A 179 -22.91 -29.51 5.40
C ALA A 179 -22.12 -29.24 4.12
N MET A 180 -21.55 -30.25 3.50
CA MET A 180 -20.86 -30.16 2.20
C MET A 180 -21.82 -29.79 1.07
N ALA A 181 -23.00 -30.36 1.02
CA ALA A 181 -24.02 -29.99 0.03
C ALA A 181 -24.48 -28.54 0.18
N ARG A 182 -24.68 -28.05 1.41
CA ARG A 182 -24.99 -26.64 1.67
C ARG A 182 -23.83 -25.71 1.29
N ALA A 183 -22.59 -26.09 1.61
CA ALA A 183 -21.40 -25.33 1.23
C ALA A 183 -21.25 -25.24 -0.30
N ASN A 184 -21.43 -26.35 -1.02
CA ASN A 184 -21.40 -26.38 -2.47
C ASN A 184 -22.54 -25.56 -3.11
N ALA A 185 -23.76 -25.66 -2.58
CA ALA A 185 -24.88 -24.84 -3.05
C ALA A 185 -24.65 -23.33 -2.82
N GLN A 186 -24.04 -22.97 -1.71
CA GLN A 186 -23.61 -21.58 -1.46
C GLN A 186 -22.46 -21.15 -2.37
N GLN A 187 -21.57 -22.06 -2.74
CA GLN A 187 -20.44 -21.77 -3.62
C GLN A 187 -20.87 -21.61 -5.08
N THR A 188 -21.85 -22.38 -5.55
CA THR A 188 -22.47 -22.22 -6.87
C THR A 188 -23.33 -20.95 -6.96
N GLN A 189 -23.97 -20.52 -5.88
CA GLN A 189 -24.64 -19.20 -5.79
C GLN A 189 -23.66 -18.04 -5.70
N ARG A 190 -22.39 -18.27 -5.30
CA ARG A 190 -21.32 -17.27 -5.23
C ARG A 190 -20.52 -17.08 -6.53
N SER A 191 -20.93 -17.69 -7.65
CA SER A 191 -20.33 -17.40 -8.97
C SER A 191 -20.70 -16.01 -9.53
N VAL A 192 -21.45 -15.22 -8.79
CA VAL A 192 -21.54 -13.77 -9.01
C VAL A 192 -20.20 -13.16 -8.60
N PRO A 193 -19.55 -12.32 -9.45
CA PRO A 193 -18.29 -11.65 -9.10
C PRO A 193 -18.41 -11.04 -7.71
N SER A 194 -17.44 -11.29 -6.83
CA SER A 194 -17.58 -10.98 -5.41
C SER A 194 -17.92 -9.49 -5.30
N ASN A 195 -19.00 -9.15 -4.62
CA ASN A 195 -19.44 -7.77 -4.36
C ASN A 195 -18.28 -6.90 -3.82
N ARG A 196 -17.29 -7.54 -3.21
CA ARG A 196 -16.07 -6.90 -2.70
C ARG A 196 -15.13 -6.45 -3.82
N GLU A 197 -14.97 -7.22 -4.89
CA GLU A 197 -14.12 -6.83 -6.03
C GLU A 197 -14.80 -5.73 -6.85
N HIS A 198 -16.10 -5.87 -7.08
CA HIS A 198 -16.90 -4.84 -7.74
C HIS A 198 -16.90 -3.52 -6.97
N PHE A 199 -17.04 -3.59 -5.64
CA PHE A 199 -16.95 -2.42 -4.76
C PHE A 199 -15.56 -1.80 -4.77
N LYS A 200 -14.50 -2.62 -4.74
CA LYS A 200 -13.11 -2.15 -4.83
C LYS A 200 -12.83 -1.46 -6.17
N GLN A 201 -13.27 -2.06 -7.27
CA GLN A 201 -13.13 -1.47 -8.61
C GLN A 201 -13.93 -0.17 -8.74
N ALA A 202 -15.15 -0.11 -8.21
CA ALA A 202 -15.95 1.11 -8.16
C ALA A 202 -15.28 2.22 -7.34
N GLN A 203 -14.68 1.89 -6.19
CA GLN A 203 -13.92 2.86 -5.39
C GLN A 203 -12.68 3.37 -6.14
N ILE A 204 -11.92 2.49 -6.79
CA ILE A 204 -10.75 2.88 -7.59
C ILE A 204 -11.19 3.81 -8.72
N LYS A 205 -12.24 3.46 -9.46
CA LYS A 205 -12.77 4.28 -10.54
C LYS A 205 -13.21 5.66 -10.05
N ALA A 206 -13.99 5.72 -8.97
CA ALA A 206 -14.42 6.99 -8.38
C ALA A 206 -13.23 7.85 -7.87
N ALA A 207 -12.19 7.21 -7.36
CA ALA A 207 -10.99 7.91 -6.93
C ALA A 207 -10.18 8.45 -8.12
N GLN A 208 -10.06 7.69 -9.21
CA GLN A 208 -9.42 8.12 -10.45
C GLN A 208 -10.18 9.30 -11.09
N GLU A 209 -11.49 9.23 -11.14
CA GLU A 209 -12.34 10.32 -11.66
C GLU A 209 -12.12 11.62 -10.87
N LYS A 210 -12.10 11.54 -9.54
CA LYS A 210 -11.82 12.70 -8.68
C LYS A 210 -10.42 13.26 -8.88
N ALA A 211 -9.41 12.41 -9.04
CA ALA A 211 -8.04 12.82 -9.29
C ALA A 211 -7.91 13.50 -10.66
N THR A 212 -8.54 12.93 -11.69
CA THR A 212 -8.59 13.51 -13.04
C THR A 212 -9.28 14.87 -13.03
N PHE A 213 -10.41 15.01 -12.35
CA PHE A 213 -11.12 16.27 -12.22
C PHE A 213 -10.24 17.36 -11.56
N ARG A 214 -9.54 17.03 -10.47
CA ARG A 214 -8.63 17.96 -9.79
C ARG A 214 -7.44 18.36 -10.68
N ARG A 215 -6.91 17.42 -11.48
CA ARG A 215 -5.86 17.70 -12.44
C ARG A 215 -6.31 18.78 -13.45
N TYR A 216 -7.44 18.56 -14.08
CA TYR A 216 -7.98 19.52 -15.05
C TYR A 216 -8.40 20.85 -14.42
N GLN A 217 -8.87 20.86 -13.17
CA GLN A 217 -9.08 22.13 -12.45
C GLN A 217 -7.78 22.91 -12.27
N ARG A 218 -6.70 22.23 -11.90
CA ARG A 218 -5.38 22.86 -11.74
C ARG A 218 -4.85 23.36 -13.09
N ASP A 219 -4.93 22.53 -14.11
CA ASP A 219 -4.44 22.86 -15.46
C ASP A 219 -5.21 24.03 -16.07
N ALA A 220 -6.51 24.16 -15.77
CA ALA A 220 -7.32 25.33 -16.14
C ALA A 220 -6.87 26.63 -15.45
N GLN A 221 -6.30 26.55 -14.22
CA GLN A 221 -5.86 27.72 -13.47
C GLN A 221 -4.39 28.08 -13.78
N TYR A 222 -3.51 27.07 -13.86
CA TYR A 222 -2.05 27.28 -13.83
C TYR A 222 -1.34 26.73 -15.05
N GLY A 223 -2.02 25.99 -15.95
CA GLY A 223 -1.43 25.42 -17.15
C GLY A 223 -1.02 26.46 -18.19
N ASN A 224 -0.30 26.05 -19.22
CA ASN A 224 -0.04 26.86 -20.39
C ASN A 224 -1.34 27.07 -21.23
N GLU A 225 -1.32 27.91 -22.27
CA GLU A 225 -2.54 28.22 -23.03
C GLU A 225 -3.20 26.99 -23.67
N THR A 226 -2.42 26.04 -24.16
CA THR A 226 -2.94 24.81 -24.77
C THR A 226 -3.51 23.86 -23.72
N GLU A 227 -2.86 23.72 -22.56
CA GLU A 227 -3.35 22.94 -21.43
C GLU A 227 -4.64 23.55 -20.83
N LYS A 228 -4.71 24.87 -20.70
CA LYS A 228 -5.91 25.57 -20.24
C LYS A 228 -7.11 25.32 -21.15
N ALA A 229 -6.90 25.44 -22.45
CA ALA A 229 -7.99 25.22 -23.42
C ALA A 229 -8.51 23.77 -23.37
N ALA A 230 -7.62 22.79 -23.35
CA ALA A 230 -7.96 21.39 -23.23
C ALA A 230 -8.66 21.08 -21.87
N ALA A 231 -8.19 21.67 -20.79
CA ALA A 231 -8.78 21.49 -19.46
C ALA A 231 -10.18 22.07 -19.35
N ILE A 232 -10.42 23.26 -19.90
CA ILE A 232 -11.74 23.91 -19.91
C ILE A 232 -12.74 23.07 -20.71
N GLU A 233 -12.34 22.58 -21.88
CA GLU A 233 -13.18 21.73 -22.73
C GLU A 233 -13.56 20.43 -22.00
N TRP A 234 -12.58 19.76 -21.39
CA TRP A 234 -12.84 18.54 -20.63
C TRP A 234 -13.76 18.79 -19.43
N LEU A 235 -13.59 19.88 -18.67
CA LEU A 235 -14.45 20.24 -17.54
C LEU A 235 -15.88 20.53 -17.95
N ARG A 236 -16.10 21.12 -19.14
CA ARG A 236 -17.45 21.33 -19.71
C ARG A 236 -18.13 20.00 -20.02
N GLN A 237 -17.41 19.10 -20.70
CA GLN A 237 -17.92 17.78 -21.04
C GLN A 237 -18.26 16.96 -19.79
N TYR A 238 -17.38 17.00 -18.77
CA TYR A 238 -17.59 16.31 -17.51
C TYR A 238 -18.84 16.84 -16.78
N LYS A 239 -19.03 18.15 -16.75
CA LYS A 239 -20.21 18.76 -16.12
C LYS A 239 -21.51 18.39 -16.85
N ALA A 240 -21.51 18.45 -18.17
CA ALA A 240 -22.65 18.04 -18.99
C ALA A 240 -23.03 16.56 -18.79
N ALA A 241 -22.02 15.69 -18.67
CA ALA A 241 -22.24 14.26 -18.39
C ALA A 241 -22.84 14.01 -17.00
N GLN A 242 -22.46 14.83 -16.00
CA GLN A 242 -23.06 14.73 -14.65
C GLN A 242 -24.52 15.23 -14.63
N GLU A 243 -24.82 16.34 -15.29
CA GLU A 243 -26.16 16.85 -15.38
C GLU A 243 -27.12 15.85 -16.05
N GLN A 244 -26.66 15.14 -17.09
CA GLN A 244 -27.47 14.08 -17.74
C GLN A 244 -27.63 12.84 -16.83
N ALA A 245 -26.68 12.54 -15.94
CA ALA A 245 -26.80 11.42 -15.01
C ALA A 245 -27.73 11.71 -13.83
N ASP A 246 -27.89 12.98 -13.45
CA ASP A 246 -28.79 13.41 -12.36
C ASP A 246 -30.27 13.56 -12.83
N GLU A 247 -30.51 13.59 -14.15
CA GLU A 247 -31.86 13.67 -14.73
C GLU A 247 -32.54 12.31 -14.98
N ILE A 248 -31.83 11.18 -14.74
CA ILE A 248 -32.31 9.79 -14.91
C ILE A 248 -32.59 9.16 -13.53
#